data_7fffdec1a015773b91abb5cd98c5328c
#
_entry.id   7fffdec1a015773b91abb5cd98c5328c
#
_cell.length_a   1.000
_cell.length_b   1.000
_cell.length_c   1.000
_cell.angle_alpha   90.00
_cell.angle_beta   90.00
_cell.angle_gamma   90.00
#
_symmetry.space_group_name_H-M   'P 1'
#
loop_
_entity.id
_entity.type
_entity.pdbx_description
1 polymer ?
#
loop_
_entity_poly.entity_id
_entity_poly.type
_entity_poly.pdbx_seq_one_letter_code
_entity_poly.pdbx_strand_id
1 'polypeptide(L)'
;HTNTIKITMTRTQEITKNDIETIQTAINSHEHLFNNFKVQDKNFLETIEACERDNDIAQQICLIKDNFKPIKGKKFSANKNATNPLSEEQVQAIQNSSEAGVSIITGGPGTGKTRIIEGLAQVLVNGFRKTIRICAPTGRAAKRIAENQALKKFQPSTIHMLKAMIDSSAKDIE
;
A
#
# COMPACT_ATOMS: atom_id res chain seq x y z
N HIS A 1 13.00 -13.43 26.25
CA HIS A 1 11.61 -13.28 26.71
C HIS A 1 11.06 -11.98 26.17
N THR A 2 10.35 -12.04 25.05
CA THR A 2 9.62 -10.90 24.48
C THR A 2 8.39 -10.66 25.33
N ASN A 3 8.37 -9.60 26.11
CA ASN A 3 7.18 -9.14 26.82
C ASN A 3 6.21 -8.56 25.77
N THR A 4 5.36 -9.39 25.21
CA THR A 4 4.32 -8.94 24.30
C THR A 4 3.12 -8.50 25.12
N ILE A 5 2.85 -7.20 25.18
CA ILE A 5 1.58 -6.69 25.69
C ILE A 5 0.52 -6.93 24.63
N LYS A 6 -0.34 -7.92 24.86
CA LYS A 6 -1.42 -8.26 23.95
C LYS A 6 -2.69 -7.53 24.37
N ILE A 7 -2.99 -6.41 23.72
CA ILE A 7 -4.27 -5.72 23.88
C ILE A 7 -5.24 -6.33 22.86
N THR A 8 -6.18 -7.14 23.30
CA THR A 8 -7.22 -7.72 22.44
C THR A 8 -8.48 -6.88 22.62
N MET A 9 -8.82 -6.06 21.63
CA MET A 9 -10.11 -5.37 21.58
C MET A 9 -11.12 -6.25 20.84
N THR A 10 -12.13 -6.73 21.54
CA THR A 10 -13.30 -7.36 20.95
C THR A 10 -14.29 -6.26 20.52
N ARG A 11 -14.79 -6.36 19.32
CA ARG A 11 -15.58 -5.33 18.59
C ARG A 11 -16.89 -4.87 19.24
N THR A 12 -17.25 -5.33 20.44
CA THR A 12 -18.57 -5.15 21.05
C THR A 12 -18.55 -4.73 22.52
N GLN A 13 -17.39 -4.46 23.13
CA GLN A 13 -17.34 -3.93 24.48
C GLN A 13 -17.05 -2.43 24.46
N GLU A 14 -17.90 -1.64 25.07
CA GLU A 14 -17.58 -0.25 25.41
C GLU A 14 -16.35 -0.24 26.32
N ILE A 15 -15.35 0.55 25.97
CA ILE A 15 -14.15 0.75 26.80
C ILE A 15 -14.59 1.47 28.06
N THR A 16 -14.46 0.82 29.19
CA THR A 16 -14.80 1.39 30.50
C THR A 16 -13.68 2.33 30.98
N LYS A 17 -14.00 3.18 31.94
CA LYS A 17 -13.01 4.05 32.58
C LYS A 17 -11.88 3.24 33.24
N ASN A 18 -12.21 2.07 33.81
CA ASN A 18 -11.25 1.16 34.41
C ASN A 18 -10.29 0.53 33.38
N ASP A 19 -10.78 0.25 32.17
CA ASP A 19 -9.93 -0.25 31.07
C ASP A 19 -8.91 0.80 30.65
N ILE A 20 -9.34 2.08 30.60
CA ILE A 20 -8.45 3.20 30.27
C ILE A 20 -7.36 3.35 31.34
N GLU A 21 -7.72 3.31 32.63
CA GLU A 21 -6.76 3.39 33.73
C GLU A 21 -5.77 2.22 33.73
N THR A 22 -6.24 1.01 33.41
CA THR A 22 -5.40 -0.17 33.29
C THR A 22 -4.42 -0.06 32.12
N ILE A 23 -4.88 0.40 30.97
CA ILE A 23 -4.04 0.65 29.78
C ILE A 23 -3.00 1.74 30.10
N GLN A 24 -3.42 2.84 30.71
CA GLN A 24 -2.52 3.93 31.07
C GLN A 24 -1.43 3.47 32.05
N THR A 25 -1.77 2.66 33.03
CA THR A 25 -0.82 2.08 33.98
C THR A 25 0.18 1.16 33.27
N ALA A 26 -0.29 0.33 32.35
CA ALA A 26 0.57 -0.55 31.55
C ALA A 26 1.53 0.24 30.65
N ILE A 27 1.08 1.32 30.03
CA ILE A 27 1.90 2.22 29.22
C ILE A 27 2.96 2.88 30.08
N ASN A 28 2.59 3.46 31.23
CA ASN A 28 3.52 4.16 32.12
C ASN A 28 4.60 3.23 32.68
N SER A 29 4.27 1.96 32.95
CA SER A 29 5.25 0.98 33.42
C SER A 29 6.24 0.50 32.34
N HIS A 30 5.94 0.77 31.07
CA HIS A 30 6.73 0.38 29.91
C HIS A 30 7.01 1.57 28.98
N GLU A 31 7.13 2.77 29.53
CA GLU A 31 7.28 4.02 28.77
C GLU A 31 8.44 3.96 27.76
N HIS A 32 9.52 3.23 28.11
CA HIS A 32 10.66 3.01 27.22
C HIS A 32 10.36 2.24 25.93
N LEU A 33 9.18 1.63 25.80
CA LEU A 33 8.73 0.92 24.59
C LEU A 33 7.85 1.76 23.68
N PHE A 34 7.49 2.99 24.11
CA PHE A 34 6.54 3.83 23.39
C PHE A 34 7.13 5.19 23.06
N ASN A 35 6.70 5.70 21.93
CA ASN A 35 6.96 7.06 21.48
C ASN A 35 5.65 7.85 21.46
N ASN A 36 5.68 9.05 22.05
CA ASN A 36 4.56 9.98 22.04
C ASN A 36 4.78 11.03 20.96
N PHE A 37 3.80 11.23 20.10
CA PHE A 37 3.86 12.30 19.11
C PHE A 37 2.50 12.98 18.94
N LYS A 38 2.52 14.20 18.41
CA LYS A 38 1.34 15.02 18.24
C LYS A 38 1.08 15.31 16.77
N VAL A 39 -0.16 15.06 16.30
CA VAL A 39 -0.59 15.39 14.94
C VAL A 39 -1.90 16.18 15.05
N GLN A 40 -1.95 17.40 14.52
CA GLN A 40 -3.16 18.23 14.50
C GLN A 40 -3.88 18.29 15.87
N ASP A 41 -3.15 18.64 16.91
CA ASP A 41 -3.64 18.73 18.31
C ASP A 41 -4.12 17.43 18.96
N LYS A 42 -3.93 16.28 18.32
CA LYS A 42 -4.17 14.95 18.89
C LYS A 42 -2.85 14.29 19.28
N ASN A 43 -2.82 13.72 20.48
CA ASN A 43 -1.69 12.93 20.94
C ASN A 43 -1.88 11.49 20.47
N PHE A 44 -0.79 10.91 19.96
CA PHE A 44 -0.71 9.53 19.52
C PHE A 44 0.38 8.83 20.31
N LEU A 45 0.17 7.55 20.54
CA LEU A 45 1.11 6.65 21.17
C LEU A 45 1.42 5.53 20.20
N GLU A 46 2.71 5.29 19.96
CA GLU A 46 3.19 4.25 19.08
C GLU A 46 4.34 3.49 19.73
N THR A 47 4.49 2.20 19.46
CA THR A 47 5.69 1.48 19.90
C THR A 47 6.91 1.98 19.15
N ILE A 48 8.06 2.01 19.83
CA ILE A 48 9.33 2.42 19.20
C ILE A 48 9.61 1.58 17.96
N GLU A 49 9.39 0.25 18.04
CA GLU A 49 9.55 -0.65 16.90
C GLU A 49 8.67 -0.27 15.69
N ALA A 50 7.42 0.15 15.93
CA ALA A 50 6.54 0.60 14.86
C ALA A 50 7.02 1.92 14.25
N CYS A 51 7.45 2.87 15.09
CA CYS A 51 8.01 4.14 14.66
C CYS A 51 9.28 3.97 13.81
N GLU A 52 10.20 3.11 14.22
CA GLU A 52 11.41 2.78 13.46
C GLU A 52 11.06 2.19 12.09
N ARG A 53 10.13 1.23 12.06
CA ARG A 53 9.65 0.62 10.81
C ARG A 53 9.00 1.65 9.87
N ASP A 54 8.20 2.55 10.39
CA ASP A 54 7.53 3.60 9.60
C ASP A 54 8.55 4.61 9.05
N ASN A 55 9.59 4.94 9.84
CA ASN A 55 10.70 5.76 9.39
C ASN A 55 11.50 5.09 8.26
N ASP A 56 11.79 3.79 8.39
CA ASP A 56 12.47 3.03 7.34
C ASP A 56 11.66 3.02 6.04
N ILE A 57 10.34 2.80 6.13
CA ILE A 57 9.43 2.86 4.97
C ILE A 57 9.46 4.26 4.34
N ALA A 58 9.39 5.32 5.15
CA ALA A 58 9.43 6.69 4.67
C ALA A 58 10.75 7.00 3.95
N GLN A 59 11.89 6.56 4.48
CA GLN A 59 13.19 6.72 3.85
C GLN A 59 13.25 5.99 2.49
N GLN A 60 12.76 4.75 2.42
CA GLN A 60 12.72 3.99 1.17
C GLN A 60 11.83 4.68 0.12
N ILE A 61 10.68 5.22 0.52
CA ILE A 61 9.80 5.98 -0.37
C ILE A 61 10.52 7.23 -0.91
N CYS A 62 11.24 7.97 -0.05
CA CYS A 62 12.02 9.13 -0.47
C CYS A 62 13.11 8.73 -1.47
N LEU A 63 13.87 7.66 -1.19
CA LEU A 63 14.88 7.16 -2.13
C LEU A 63 14.30 6.79 -3.49
N ILE A 64 13.13 6.15 -3.53
CA ILE A 64 12.46 5.82 -4.79
C ILE A 64 12.06 7.11 -5.53
N LYS A 65 11.50 8.10 -4.83
CA LYS A 65 11.10 9.39 -5.42
C LYS A 65 12.30 10.14 -6.00
N ASP A 66 13.39 10.23 -5.26
CA ASP A 66 14.57 11.00 -5.64
C ASP A 66 15.32 10.37 -6.83
N ASN A 67 15.31 9.04 -6.91
CA ASN A 67 15.93 8.30 -8.01
C ASN A 67 14.98 8.08 -9.20
N PHE A 68 13.70 8.42 -9.08
CA PHE A 68 12.74 8.23 -10.15
C PHE A 68 13.01 9.20 -11.30
N LYS A 69 13.22 8.63 -12.49
CA LYS A 69 13.29 9.41 -13.72
C LYS A 69 11.94 9.28 -14.44
N PRO A 70 11.21 10.39 -14.63
CA PRO A 70 9.94 10.35 -15.34
C PRO A 70 10.11 9.68 -16.71
N ILE A 71 9.27 8.71 -16.98
CA ILE A 71 9.33 7.99 -18.24
C ILE A 71 8.72 8.89 -19.30
N LYS A 72 9.55 9.38 -20.24
CA LYS A 72 9.06 10.15 -21.39
C LYS A 72 8.29 9.20 -22.31
N GLY A 73 7.00 9.38 -22.44
CA GLY A 73 6.14 8.53 -23.24
C GLY A 73 4.85 9.22 -23.66
N LYS A 74 4.01 8.53 -24.42
CA LYS A 74 2.70 9.04 -24.82
C LYS A 74 1.82 9.19 -23.58
N LYS A 75 1.21 10.35 -23.41
CA LYS A 75 0.17 10.57 -22.42
C LYS A 75 -0.93 9.53 -22.58
N PHE A 76 -1.45 9.05 -21.47
CA PHE A 76 -2.60 8.16 -21.50
C PHE A 76 -3.79 8.85 -22.17
N SER A 77 -4.36 8.19 -23.14
CA SER A 77 -5.60 8.63 -23.77
C SER A 77 -6.65 7.56 -23.57
N ALA A 78 -7.68 7.89 -22.80
CA ALA A 78 -8.81 6.98 -22.60
C ALA A 78 -9.64 6.91 -23.89
N ASN A 79 -10.12 5.73 -24.21
CA ASN A 79 -11.10 5.54 -25.27
C ASN A 79 -12.47 6.11 -24.81
N LYS A 80 -12.80 7.29 -25.29
CA LYS A 80 -14.08 7.97 -24.99
C LYS A 80 -15.31 7.24 -25.55
N ASN A 81 -15.09 6.42 -26.57
CA ASN A 81 -16.16 5.66 -27.25
C ASN A 81 -16.33 4.24 -26.67
N ALA A 82 -15.66 3.91 -25.55
CA ALA A 82 -15.88 2.64 -24.88
C ALA A 82 -17.31 2.58 -24.29
N THR A 83 -17.89 1.40 -24.24
CA THR A 83 -19.23 1.16 -23.64
C THR A 83 -19.32 1.67 -22.19
N ASN A 84 -18.20 1.71 -21.49
CA ASN A 84 -18.09 2.26 -20.14
C ASN A 84 -16.78 3.05 -20.03
N PRO A 85 -16.74 4.33 -20.42
CA PRO A 85 -15.50 5.11 -20.40
C PRO A 85 -15.01 5.37 -18.98
N LEU A 86 -13.73 5.65 -18.84
CA LEU A 86 -13.14 6.11 -17.58
C LEU A 86 -13.61 7.55 -17.31
N SER A 87 -13.86 7.87 -16.05
CA SER A 87 -14.09 9.25 -15.63
C SER A 87 -12.81 10.10 -15.77
N GLU A 88 -12.94 11.40 -15.82
CA GLU A 88 -11.80 12.32 -15.89
C GLU A 88 -10.86 12.14 -14.70
N GLU A 89 -11.40 11.93 -13.49
CA GLU A 89 -10.64 11.66 -12.28
C GLU A 89 -9.83 10.36 -12.38
N GLN A 90 -10.43 9.30 -12.94
CA GLN A 90 -9.75 8.03 -13.17
C GLN A 90 -8.62 8.16 -14.20
N VAL A 91 -8.85 8.92 -15.27
CA VAL A 91 -7.82 9.24 -16.28
C VAL A 91 -6.67 10.01 -15.65
N GLN A 92 -6.97 11.02 -14.84
CA GLN A 92 -5.98 11.83 -14.14
C GLN A 92 -5.17 10.97 -13.14
N ALA A 93 -5.84 10.06 -12.41
CA ALA A 93 -5.16 9.15 -11.49
C ALA A 93 -4.17 8.23 -12.22
N ILE A 94 -4.55 7.68 -13.39
CA ILE A 94 -3.67 6.87 -14.23
C ILE A 94 -2.45 7.69 -14.70
N GLN A 95 -2.69 8.89 -15.18
CA GLN A 95 -1.62 9.76 -15.69
C GLN A 95 -0.65 10.13 -14.57
N ASN A 96 -1.14 10.66 -13.46
CA ASN A 96 -0.31 11.03 -12.32
C ASN A 96 0.53 9.83 -11.81
N SER A 97 -0.09 8.64 -11.72
CA SER A 97 0.61 7.43 -11.25
C SER A 97 1.66 6.94 -12.24
N SER A 98 1.45 7.12 -13.54
CA SER A 98 2.43 6.73 -14.56
C SER A 98 3.66 7.63 -14.62
N GLU A 99 3.53 8.85 -14.12
CA GLU A 99 4.58 9.88 -14.10
C GLU A 99 5.28 10.01 -12.74
N ALA A 100 4.87 9.22 -11.75
CA ALA A 100 5.41 9.26 -10.39
C ALA A 100 6.20 7.99 -10.03
N GLY A 101 7.25 8.14 -9.21
CA GLY A 101 8.00 7.00 -8.66
C GLY A 101 7.20 6.21 -7.64
N VAL A 102 6.38 6.90 -6.85
CA VAL A 102 5.44 6.32 -5.89
C VAL A 102 4.12 7.08 -5.99
N SER A 103 3.01 6.36 -6.01
CA SER A 103 1.68 6.95 -5.98
C SER A 103 0.74 6.14 -5.10
N ILE A 104 -0.19 6.82 -4.44
CA ILE A 104 -1.23 6.20 -3.62
C ILE A 104 -2.58 6.59 -4.22
N ILE A 105 -3.39 5.58 -4.56
CA ILE A 105 -4.73 5.76 -5.09
C ILE A 105 -5.73 5.31 -4.02
N THR A 106 -6.52 6.23 -3.50
CA THR A 106 -7.55 5.97 -2.51
C THR A 106 -8.94 6.18 -3.12
N GLY A 107 -9.94 5.64 -2.45
CA GLY A 107 -11.34 5.82 -2.86
C GLY A 107 -12.25 4.83 -2.17
N GLY A 108 -13.53 5.16 -2.05
CA GLY A 108 -14.56 4.30 -1.48
C GLY A 108 -14.78 2.99 -2.26
N PRO A 109 -15.62 2.09 -1.77
CA PRO A 109 -16.05 0.91 -2.51
C PRO A 109 -16.76 1.34 -3.79
N GLY A 110 -16.55 0.61 -4.89
CA GLY A 110 -17.22 0.89 -6.18
C GLY A 110 -16.67 2.05 -7.02
N THR A 111 -15.67 2.80 -6.55
CA THR A 111 -15.08 3.96 -7.28
C THR A 111 -14.24 3.56 -8.50
N GLY A 112 -14.13 2.27 -8.82
CA GLY A 112 -13.41 1.80 -9.99
C GLY A 112 -11.90 1.71 -9.85
N LYS A 113 -11.37 1.55 -8.64
CA LYS A 113 -9.90 1.37 -8.41
C LYS A 113 -9.29 0.27 -9.31
N THR A 114 -9.98 -0.84 -9.52
CA THR A 114 -9.49 -1.92 -10.39
C THR A 114 -9.36 -1.44 -11.84
N ARG A 115 -10.27 -0.59 -12.32
CA ARG A 115 -10.19 -0.01 -13.68
C ARG A 115 -9.00 0.94 -13.82
N ILE A 116 -8.65 1.67 -12.77
CA ILE A 116 -7.44 2.50 -12.76
C ILE A 116 -6.20 1.60 -12.86
N ILE A 117 -6.16 0.48 -12.12
CA ILE A 117 -5.07 -0.50 -12.21
C ILE A 117 -4.95 -1.07 -13.63
N GLU A 118 -6.07 -1.40 -14.28
CA GLU A 118 -6.08 -1.86 -15.68
C GLU A 118 -5.50 -0.81 -16.63
N GLY A 119 -5.96 0.43 -16.52
CA GLY A 119 -5.47 1.54 -17.34
C GLY A 119 -3.98 1.79 -17.12
N LEU A 120 -3.53 1.80 -15.86
CA LEU A 120 -2.12 1.96 -15.50
C LEU A 120 -1.26 0.81 -16.06
N ALA A 121 -1.73 -0.44 -15.94
CA ALA A 121 -1.05 -1.60 -16.50
C ALA A 121 -0.90 -1.51 -18.03
N GLN A 122 -1.93 -1.05 -18.73
CA GLN A 122 -1.88 -0.83 -20.18
C GLN A 122 -0.85 0.24 -20.55
N VAL A 123 -0.82 1.37 -19.83
CA VAL A 123 0.15 2.46 -20.07
C VAL A 123 1.57 1.97 -19.85
N LEU A 124 1.82 1.31 -18.73
CA LEU A 124 3.17 0.87 -18.37
C LEU A 124 3.70 -0.20 -19.32
N VAL A 125 2.87 -1.15 -19.74
CA VAL A 125 3.29 -2.23 -20.64
C VAL A 125 3.35 -1.76 -22.09
N ASN A 126 2.28 -1.16 -22.60
CA ASN A 126 2.19 -0.82 -24.03
C ASN A 126 2.90 0.51 -24.35
N GLY A 127 2.80 1.49 -23.45
CA GLY A 127 3.39 2.81 -23.63
C GLY A 127 4.88 2.86 -23.28
N PHE A 128 5.26 2.18 -22.23
CA PHE A 128 6.61 2.27 -21.67
C PHE A 128 7.41 0.97 -21.71
N ARG A 129 6.83 -0.12 -22.23
CA ARG A 129 7.45 -1.45 -22.31
C ARG A 129 8.01 -1.94 -20.95
N LYS A 130 7.32 -1.62 -19.87
CA LYS A 130 7.71 -2.02 -18.51
C LYS A 130 7.12 -3.38 -18.15
N THR A 131 7.90 -4.16 -17.42
CA THR A 131 7.39 -5.33 -16.72
C THR A 131 6.72 -4.87 -15.45
N ILE A 132 5.53 -5.38 -15.15
CA ILE A 132 4.78 -5.04 -13.95
C ILE A 132 4.51 -6.29 -13.12
N ARG A 133 4.41 -6.10 -11.81
CA ARG A 133 3.96 -7.11 -10.86
C ARG A 133 2.77 -6.56 -10.10
N ILE A 134 1.74 -7.37 -9.91
CA ILE A 134 0.54 -7.01 -9.16
C ILE A 134 0.48 -7.88 -7.91
N CYS A 135 0.39 -7.24 -6.76
CA CYS A 135 0.36 -7.93 -5.48
C CYS A 135 -0.80 -7.49 -4.61
N ALA A 136 -1.20 -8.36 -3.69
CA ALA A 136 -2.22 -8.10 -2.70
C ALA A 136 -1.78 -8.60 -1.32
N PRO A 137 -2.34 -8.06 -0.22
CA PRO A 137 -1.99 -8.50 1.13
C PRO A 137 -2.36 -9.96 1.41
N THR A 138 -3.41 -10.47 0.77
CA THR A 138 -3.93 -11.83 1.01
C THR A 138 -4.13 -12.60 -0.29
N GLY A 139 -4.07 -13.93 -0.22
CA GLY A 139 -4.34 -14.81 -1.37
C GLY A 139 -5.75 -14.62 -1.95
N ARG A 140 -6.76 -14.39 -1.10
CA ARG A 140 -8.13 -14.09 -1.54
C ARG A 140 -8.19 -12.80 -2.37
N ALA A 141 -7.50 -11.76 -1.94
CA ALA A 141 -7.44 -10.49 -2.68
C ALA A 141 -6.68 -10.66 -4.01
N ALA A 142 -5.56 -11.38 -4.01
CA ALA A 142 -4.82 -11.68 -5.24
C ALA A 142 -5.67 -12.47 -6.24
N LYS A 143 -6.40 -13.51 -5.77
CA LYS A 143 -7.31 -14.28 -6.61
C LYS A 143 -8.43 -13.42 -7.21
N ARG A 144 -9.01 -12.52 -6.41
CA ARG A 144 -10.04 -11.59 -6.90
C ARG A 144 -9.51 -10.64 -8.00
N ILE A 145 -8.27 -10.19 -7.88
CA ILE A 145 -7.63 -9.40 -8.95
C ILE A 145 -7.42 -10.27 -10.20
N ALA A 146 -7.04 -11.54 -10.04
CA ALA A 146 -6.83 -12.47 -11.15
C ALA A 146 -8.13 -12.89 -11.88
N GLU A 147 -9.31 -12.68 -11.29
CA GLU A 147 -10.61 -12.85 -11.95
C GLU A 147 -10.81 -11.82 -13.06
N ASN A 148 -10.13 -10.69 -12.99
CA ASN A 148 -10.16 -9.67 -14.03
C ASN A 148 -9.32 -10.12 -15.23
N GLN A 149 -9.95 -10.24 -16.40
CA GLN A 149 -9.34 -10.74 -17.64
C GLN A 149 -8.12 -9.91 -18.07
N ALA A 150 -8.16 -8.59 -17.90
CA ALA A 150 -7.08 -7.70 -18.29
C ALA A 150 -5.85 -7.83 -17.37
N LEU A 151 -6.07 -8.18 -16.10
CA LEU A 151 -5.04 -8.27 -15.07
C LEU A 151 -4.52 -9.70 -14.86
N LYS A 152 -5.28 -10.73 -15.26
CA LYS A 152 -4.94 -12.14 -15.11
C LYS A 152 -3.57 -12.49 -15.70
N LYS A 153 -3.23 -11.93 -16.84
CA LYS A 153 -1.95 -12.16 -17.52
C LYS A 153 -0.71 -11.75 -16.72
N PHE A 154 -0.87 -10.87 -15.71
CA PHE A 154 0.21 -10.44 -14.83
C PHE A 154 0.39 -11.33 -13.59
N GLN A 155 -0.38 -12.42 -13.51
CA GLN A 155 -0.29 -13.42 -12.43
C GLN A 155 -0.28 -12.78 -11.04
N PRO A 156 -1.37 -12.09 -10.63
CA PRO A 156 -1.43 -11.45 -9.32
C PRO A 156 -1.09 -12.42 -8.19
N SER A 157 -0.22 -12.01 -7.28
CA SER A 157 0.28 -12.84 -6.18
C SER A 157 0.14 -12.13 -4.83
N THR A 158 0.50 -12.79 -3.75
CA THR A 158 0.62 -12.11 -2.46
C THR A 158 1.94 -11.37 -2.36
N ILE A 159 1.99 -10.33 -1.53
CA ILE A 159 3.23 -9.60 -1.23
C ILE A 159 4.31 -10.56 -0.71
N HIS A 160 3.95 -11.52 0.15
CA HIS A 160 4.87 -12.54 0.66
C HIS A 160 5.47 -13.41 -0.44
N MET A 161 4.64 -13.82 -1.41
CA MET A 161 5.12 -14.62 -2.54
C MET A 161 6.06 -13.83 -3.45
N LEU A 162 5.75 -12.55 -3.70
CA LEU A 162 6.64 -11.68 -4.45
C LEU A 162 7.98 -11.51 -3.74
N LYS A 163 7.96 -11.27 -2.43
CA LYS A 163 9.19 -11.16 -1.63
C LYS A 163 10.04 -12.42 -1.75
N ALA A 164 9.44 -13.61 -1.56
CA ALA A 164 10.15 -14.88 -1.70
C ALA A 164 10.78 -15.07 -3.09
N MET A 165 10.11 -14.62 -4.16
CA MET A 165 10.65 -14.68 -5.53
C MET A 165 11.84 -13.74 -5.71
N ILE A 166 11.82 -12.55 -5.13
CA ILE A 166 12.93 -11.59 -5.18
C ILE A 166 14.12 -12.14 -4.41
N ASP A 167 13.89 -12.65 -3.19
CA ASP A 167 14.94 -13.19 -2.33
C ASP A 167 15.62 -14.42 -2.96
N SER A 168 14.86 -15.28 -3.67
CA SER A 168 15.46 -16.42 -4.39
C SER A 168 16.29 -15.96 -5.59
N SER A 169 15.79 -14.98 -6.36
CA SER A 169 16.52 -14.46 -7.52
C SER A 169 17.80 -13.72 -7.14
N ALA A 170 17.87 -13.15 -5.94
CA ALA A 170 19.08 -12.50 -5.43
C ALA A 170 20.16 -13.52 -5.04
N LYS A 171 19.77 -14.71 -4.55
CA LYS A 171 20.71 -15.80 -4.20
C LYS A 171 21.33 -16.50 -5.39
N ASP A 172 20.68 -16.42 -6.57
CA ASP A 172 21.19 -17.01 -7.81
C ASP A 172 22.27 -16.14 -8.50
N ILE A 173 22.58 -14.97 -7.93
CA ILE A 173 23.53 -13.98 -8.49
C ILE A 173 24.86 -13.94 -7.69
N GLU A 174 24.92 -14.59 -6.52
CA GLU A 174 26.16 -14.79 -5.74
C GLU A 174 26.88 -16.08 -6.15
#